data_adedad764a173502acd266381aa270c1
#
_entry.id   adedad764a173502acd266381aa270c1
#
_cell.length_a   1.000
_cell.length_b   1.000
_cell.length_c   1.000
_cell.angle_alpha   90.00
_cell.angle_beta   90.00
_cell.angle_gamma   90.00
#
_symmetry.space_group_name_H-M   'P 1'
#
loop_
_entity.id
_entity.type
_entity.pdbx_description
1 polymer ?
#
loop_
_entity_poly.entity_id
_entity_poly.type
_entity_poly.pdbx_seq_one_letter_code
_entity_poly.pdbx_strand_id
1 'polypeptide(L)'
;MIKHQIIGNLGKDFIVKEINGKHVINFSVAHTERFKDAQGAQKERTTWVECAYWTDRTAIAPYLVKGTSVYAEGSPEADPYTNKEGQAAATLRMRVQNIQLLSSNKDQGSNQGNVTNTGMTAAPVVKTEPVNTAAPVDDLPF
;
A
#
# COMPACT_ATOMS: atom_id res chain seq x y z
N MET A 1 13.43 -4.60 24.36
CA MET A 1 12.93 -5.01 23.01
C MET A 1 12.54 -3.74 22.25
N ILE A 2 13.01 -3.60 21.03
CA ILE A 2 12.57 -2.51 20.14
C ILE A 2 11.72 -3.14 19.05
N LYS A 3 10.51 -2.63 18.86
CA LYS A 3 9.57 -3.07 17.84
C LYS A 3 9.09 -1.86 17.04
N HIS A 4 9.16 -1.98 15.73
CA HIS A 4 8.62 -1.01 14.79
C HIS A 4 7.37 -1.60 14.13
N GLN A 5 6.34 -0.79 13.98
CA GLN A 5 5.09 -1.15 13.33
C GLN A 5 4.76 -0.08 12.31
N ILE A 6 4.30 -0.48 11.15
CA ILE A 6 3.88 0.43 10.09
C ILE A 6 2.63 -0.09 9.40
N ILE A 7 1.70 0.82 9.16
CA ILE A 7 0.58 0.63 8.24
C ILE A 7 0.78 1.60 7.08
N GLY A 8 0.76 1.09 5.87
CA GLY A 8 0.95 1.91 4.69
C GLY A 8 0.72 1.11 3.41
N ASN A 9 1.05 1.74 2.30
CA ASN A 9 0.91 1.14 0.98
C ASN A 9 2.28 0.81 0.39
N LEU A 10 2.35 -0.29 -0.37
CA LEU A 10 3.57 -0.60 -1.10
C LEU A 10 3.79 0.42 -2.21
N GLY A 11 4.99 1.00 -2.25
CA GLY A 11 5.37 1.96 -3.28
C GLY A 11 5.91 1.35 -4.55
N LYS A 12 6.30 0.09 -4.49
CA LYS A 12 6.81 -0.70 -5.61
C LYS A 12 6.49 -2.18 -5.39
N ASP A 13 6.61 -2.96 -6.45
CA ASP A 13 6.44 -4.41 -6.37
C ASP A 13 7.56 -5.03 -5.53
N PHE A 14 7.27 -6.21 -4.98
CA PHE A 14 8.22 -6.97 -4.20
C PHE A 14 9.39 -7.51 -5.04
N ILE A 15 10.50 -7.76 -4.36
CA ILE A 15 11.64 -8.48 -4.92
C ILE A 15 11.97 -9.65 -4.01
N VAL A 16 11.98 -10.85 -4.56
CA VAL A 16 12.45 -12.04 -3.83
C VAL A 16 13.90 -12.29 -4.17
N LYS A 17 14.71 -12.49 -3.14
CA LYS A 17 16.10 -12.92 -3.27
C LYS A 17 16.33 -14.18 -2.45
N GLU A 18 17.21 -15.04 -2.93
CA GLU A 18 17.69 -16.18 -2.18
C GLU A 18 19.10 -15.89 -1.68
N ILE A 19 19.31 -16.02 -0.38
CA ILE A 19 20.58 -15.79 0.28
C ILE A 19 20.86 -16.98 1.20
N ASN A 20 21.90 -17.74 0.91
CA ASN A 20 22.31 -18.92 1.69
C ASN A 20 21.16 -19.93 1.91
N GLY A 21 20.37 -20.22 0.88
CA GLY A 21 19.25 -21.15 0.94
C GLY A 21 18.02 -20.63 1.67
N LYS A 22 18.01 -19.36 2.06
CA LYS A 22 16.84 -18.68 2.67
C LYS A 22 16.30 -17.62 1.72
N HIS A 23 14.98 -17.49 1.70
CA HIS A 23 14.34 -16.46 0.91
C HIS A 23 14.15 -15.19 1.72
N VAL A 24 14.40 -14.05 1.10
CA VAL A 24 14.06 -12.74 1.63
C VAL A 24 13.18 -12.00 0.62
N ILE A 25 12.02 -11.54 1.08
CA ILE A 25 11.12 -10.71 0.32
C ILE A 25 11.39 -9.26 0.70
N ASN A 26 11.87 -8.47 -0.25
CA ASN A 26 12.12 -7.05 -0.05
C ASN A 26 10.99 -6.23 -0.66
N PHE A 27 10.48 -5.28 0.08
CA PHE A 27 9.44 -4.36 -0.34
C PHE A 27 9.54 -3.03 0.41
N SER A 28 8.96 -1.98 -0.13
CA SER A 28 8.96 -0.65 0.51
C SER A 28 7.54 -0.27 0.88
N VAL A 29 7.36 0.22 2.09
CA VAL A 29 6.08 0.70 2.60
C VAL A 29 6.14 2.21 2.79
N ALA A 30 5.16 2.91 2.23
CA ALA A 30 4.96 4.33 2.41
C ALA A 30 3.81 4.57 3.39
N HIS A 31 4.08 5.34 4.42
CA HIS A 31 3.06 5.86 5.34
C HIS A 31 2.96 7.37 5.14
N THR A 32 1.77 7.84 4.81
CA THR A 32 1.51 9.27 4.63
C THR A 32 0.62 9.78 5.76
N GLU A 33 1.10 10.75 6.47
CA GLU A 33 0.35 11.44 7.52
C GLU A 33 0.03 12.87 7.11
N ARG A 34 -1.15 13.32 7.48
CA ARG A 34 -1.61 14.68 7.24
C ARG A 34 -1.66 15.43 8.56
N PHE A 35 -1.10 16.61 8.57
CA PHE A 35 -1.07 17.46 9.74
C PHE A 35 -1.30 18.94 9.37
N LYS A 36 -1.70 19.73 10.35
CA LYS A 36 -1.77 21.18 10.19
C LYS A 36 -0.51 21.81 10.75
N ASP A 37 0.06 22.73 10.01
CA ASP A 37 1.19 23.52 10.49
C ASP A 37 0.74 24.62 11.48
N ALA A 38 1.71 25.36 12.00
CA ALA A 38 1.44 26.45 12.97
C ALA A 38 0.57 27.58 12.37
N GLN A 39 0.50 27.71 11.06
CA GLN A 39 -0.33 28.67 10.35
C GLN A 39 -1.71 28.12 9.98
N GLY A 40 -2.01 26.86 10.35
CA GLY A 40 -3.26 26.19 10.04
C GLY A 40 -3.35 25.62 8.62
N ALA A 41 -2.27 25.65 7.85
CA ALA A 41 -2.20 25.04 6.52
C ALA A 41 -2.07 23.52 6.63
N GLN A 42 -2.79 22.79 5.80
CA GLN A 42 -2.73 21.35 5.74
C GLN A 42 -1.48 20.89 4.98
N LYS A 43 -0.68 20.04 5.61
CA LYS A 43 0.54 19.48 5.04
C LYS A 43 0.55 17.98 5.12
N GLU A 44 1.30 17.36 4.24
CA GLU A 44 1.51 15.92 4.19
C GLU A 44 2.98 15.58 4.38
N ARG A 45 3.23 14.47 5.06
CA ARG A 45 4.57 13.90 5.20
C ARG A 45 4.50 12.41 4.92
N THR A 46 5.31 11.94 3.99
CA THR A 46 5.43 10.50 3.69
C THR A 46 6.72 9.96 4.27
N THR A 47 6.59 8.92 5.06
CA THR A 47 7.71 8.16 5.62
C THR A 47 7.82 6.85 4.87
N TRP A 48 9.02 6.55 4.36
CA TRP A 48 9.34 5.33 3.66
C TRP A 48 10.10 4.38 4.55
N VAL A 49 9.69 3.11 4.56
CA VAL A 49 10.38 2.05 5.29
C VAL A 49 10.71 0.92 4.32
N GLU A 50 12.00 0.61 4.21
CA GLU A 50 12.47 -0.54 3.45
C GLU A 50 12.34 -1.80 4.31
N CYS A 51 11.54 -2.74 3.85
CA CYS A 51 11.19 -3.95 4.58
C CYS A 51 11.89 -5.17 4.00
N ALA A 52 12.47 -5.98 4.87
CA ALA A 52 13.03 -7.28 4.52
C ALA A 52 12.34 -8.37 5.34
N TYR A 53 11.59 -9.23 4.68
CA TYR A 53 10.89 -10.35 5.30
C TYR A 53 11.57 -11.66 4.95
N TRP A 54 12.24 -12.23 5.93
CA TRP A 54 12.91 -13.53 5.82
C TRP A 54 11.91 -14.64 6.09
N THR A 55 11.62 -15.43 5.08
CA THR A 55 10.61 -16.48 5.19
C THR A 55 10.87 -17.61 4.19
N ASP A 56 10.57 -18.82 4.61
CA ASP A 56 10.52 -19.98 3.71
C ASP A 56 9.17 -20.04 2.95
N ARG A 57 8.19 -19.24 3.39
CA ARG A 57 6.87 -19.17 2.79
C ARG A 57 6.78 -17.99 1.84
N THR A 58 7.08 -18.20 0.58
CA THR A 58 7.02 -17.17 -0.45
C THR A 58 5.63 -16.97 -1.04
N ALA A 59 4.63 -17.68 -0.56
CA ALA A 59 3.26 -17.61 -1.06
C ALA A 59 2.60 -16.23 -0.91
N ILE A 60 3.07 -15.41 0.03
CA ILE A 60 2.59 -14.03 0.21
C ILE A 60 3.15 -13.08 -0.84
N ALA A 61 4.30 -13.40 -1.43
CA ALA A 61 5.01 -12.50 -2.33
C ALA A 61 4.14 -11.97 -3.49
N PRO A 62 3.36 -12.78 -4.22
CA PRO A 62 2.54 -12.30 -5.35
C PRO A 62 1.51 -11.24 -4.96
N TYR A 63 1.17 -11.14 -3.68
CA TYR A 63 0.21 -10.15 -3.17
C TYR A 63 0.86 -8.83 -2.75
N LEU A 64 2.19 -8.79 -2.66
CA LEU A 64 2.95 -7.61 -2.28
C LEU A 64 3.29 -6.75 -3.49
N VAL A 65 2.27 -6.33 -4.21
CA VAL A 65 2.39 -5.46 -5.38
C VAL A 65 2.17 -4.01 -5.03
N LYS A 66 2.64 -3.12 -5.88
CA LYS A 66 2.47 -1.66 -5.73
C LYS A 66 1.01 -1.30 -5.41
N GLY A 67 0.81 -0.45 -4.42
CA GLY A 67 -0.50 0.03 -3.99
C GLY A 67 -1.21 -0.84 -2.96
N THR A 68 -0.73 -2.05 -2.68
CA THR A 68 -1.32 -2.91 -1.65
C THR A 68 -1.11 -2.31 -0.27
N SER A 69 -2.19 -2.24 0.51
CA SER A 69 -2.12 -1.83 1.92
C SER A 69 -1.68 -2.98 2.80
N VAL A 70 -0.69 -2.73 3.62
CA VAL A 70 -0.13 -3.74 4.53
C VAL A 70 0.06 -3.18 5.94
N TYR A 71 -0.04 -4.06 6.91
CA TYR A 71 0.51 -3.89 8.23
C TYR A 71 1.78 -4.73 8.31
N ALA A 72 2.87 -4.13 8.73
CA ALA A 72 4.13 -4.83 8.95
C ALA A 72 4.71 -4.47 10.31
N GLU A 73 5.26 -5.46 11.00
CA GLU A 73 5.97 -5.26 12.25
C GLU A 73 7.28 -6.03 12.29
N GLY A 74 8.25 -5.46 12.98
CA GLY A 74 9.55 -6.08 13.11
C GLY A 74 10.54 -5.22 13.86
N SER A 75 11.82 -5.52 13.69
CA SER A 75 12.90 -4.78 14.30
C SER A 75 13.37 -3.64 13.40
N PRO A 76 13.43 -2.40 13.87
CA PRO A 76 13.95 -1.29 13.08
C PRO A 76 15.45 -1.37 12.94
N GLU A 77 15.95 -0.90 11.84
CA GLU A 77 17.35 -0.76 11.52
C GLU A 77 17.59 0.55 10.79
N ALA A 78 18.55 1.33 11.24
CA ALA A 78 18.99 2.52 10.54
C ALA A 78 20.18 2.18 9.67
N ASP A 79 20.07 2.44 8.37
CA ASP A 79 21.14 2.21 7.41
C ASP A 79 21.70 3.55 6.95
N PRO A 80 22.83 4.01 7.51
CA PRO A 80 23.43 5.26 7.12
C PRO A 80 24.11 5.15 5.76
N TYR A 81 23.98 6.18 4.96
CA TYR A 81 24.65 6.29 3.67
C TYR A 81 25.02 7.74 3.34
N THR A 82 25.86 7.91 2.36
CA THR A 82 26.16 9.22 1.81
C THR A 82 25.42 9.37 0.48
N ASN A 83 24.62 10.43 0.35
CA ASN A 83 23.87 10.68 -0.88
C ASN A 83 24.80 11.17 -2.01
N LYS A 84 24.24 11.35 -3.20
CA LYS A 84 25.00 11.81 -4.38
C LYS A 84 25.59 13.23 -4.22
N GLU A 85 25.06 14.00 -3.29
CA GLU A 85 25.52 15.36 -2.97
C GLU A 85 26.58 15.38 -1.87
N GLY A 86 27.02 14.21 -1.41
CA GLY A 86 28.03 14.08 -0.36
C GLY A 86 27.50 14.30 1.07
N GLN A 87 26.19 14.35 1.25
CA GLN A 87 25.58 14.56 2.55
C GLN A 87 25.27 13.22 3.23
N ALA A 88 25.43 13.20 4.56
CA ALA A 88 25.02 12.04 5.35
C ALA A 88 23.49 11.92 5.35
N ALA A 89 23.01 10.74 5.05
CA ALA A 89 21.60 10.38 5.06
C ALA A 89 21.40 9.01 5.71
N ALA A 90 20.17 8.64 5.97
CA ALA A 90 19.85 7.32 6.50
C ALA A 90 18.55 6.80 5.89
N THR A 91 18.54 5.52 5.61
CA THR A 91 17.33 4.79 5.24
C THR A 91 16.79 4.08 6.46
N LEU A 92 15.51 4.25 6.72
CA LEU A 92 14.83 3.46 7.73
C LEU A 92 14.51 2.09 7.16
N ARG A 93 15.09 1.08 7.76
CA ARG A 93 14.86 -0.33 7.41
C ARG A 93 14.13 -1.04 8.52
N MET A 94 13.44 -2.10 8.17
CA MET A 94 12.78 -2.99 9.10
C MET A 94 12.98 -4.43 8.71
N ARG A 95 13.51 -5.21 9.64
CA ARG A 95 13.48 -6.67 9.52
C ARG A 95 12.12 -7.15 9.97
N VAL A 96 11.28 -7.51 9.02
CA VAL A 96 9.89 -7.90 9.26
C VAL A 96 9.82 -9.25 9.97
N GLN A 97 9.02 -9.31 11.00
CA GLN A 97 8.70 -10.53 11.76
C GLN A 97 7.27 -10.99 11.47
N ASN A 98 6.36 -10.04 11.25
CA ASN A 98 4.98 -10.31 10.93
C ASN A 98 4.46 -9.32 9.89
N ILE A 99 3.65 -9.82 8.96
CA ILE A 99 3.03 -9.01 7.92
C ILE A 99 1.58 -9.45 7.71
N GLN A 100 0.69 -8.50 7.51
CA GLN A 100 -0.71 -8.72 7.19
C GLN A 100 -1.13 -7.84 6.02
N LEU A 101 -1.86 -8.42 5.08
CA LEU A 101 -2.48 -7.69 3.99
C LEU A 101 -3.79 -7.06 4.51
N LEU A 102 -3.92 -5.74 4.36
CA LEU A 102 -5.10 -5.00 4.85
C LEU A 102 -6.10 -4.71 3.75
N SER A 103 -5.68 -4.58 2.50
CA SER A 103 -6.56 -4.49 1.36
C SER A 103 -6.76 -5.89 0.78
N SER A 104 -7.93 -6.44 0.96
CA SER A 104 -8.42 -7.39 -0.01
C SER A 104 -8.77 -6.60 -1.25
N ASN A 105 -8.09 -6.83 -2.35
CA ASN A 105 -8.60 -6.42 -3.65
C ASN A 105 -9.99 -7.04 -3.80
N LYS A 106 -11.00 -6.24 -3.59
CA LYS A 106 -12.37 -6.57 -3.98
C LYS A 106 -12.51 -6.42 -5.50
N ASP A 107 -11.70 -7.10 -6.22
CA ASP A 107 -11.95 -7.35 -7.62
C ASP A 107 -12.07 -8.84 -7.81
N GLN A 108 -13.13 -9.37 -7.31
CA GLN A 108 -13.78 -10.57 -7.78
C GLN A 108 -15.17 -10.62 -7.18
N GLY A 109 -15.98 -9.66 -7.53
CA GLY A 109 -17.40 -9.83 -7.46
C GLY A 109 -17.86 -10.76 -8.56
N SER A 110 -17.52 -12.02 -8.51
CA SER A 110 -18.28 -13.02 -9.23
C SER A 110 -19.52 -13.32 -8.42
N ASN A 111 -20.47 -12.44 -8.54
CA ASN A 111 -21.82 -12.75 -8.14
C ASN A 111 -22.46 -13.64 -9.18
N GLN A 112 -22.38 -14.93 -9.01
CA GLN A 112 -23.35 -15.82 -9.59
C GLN A 112 -24.46 -16.05 -8.58
N GLY A 113 -25.26 -15.04 -8.41
CA GLY A 113 -26.58 -15.16 -7.84
C GLY A 113 -27.58 -15.45 -8.97
N ASN A 114 -27.85 -16.68 -9.19
CA ASN A 114 -29.01 -17.10 -9.96
C ASN A 114 -30.25 -16.63 -9.19
N VAL A 115 -30.91 -15.61 -9.69
CA VAL A 115 -32.27 -15.33 -9.33
C VAL A 115 -33.14 -15.43 -10.56
N THR A 116 -33.75 -16.54 -10.69
CA THR A 116 -34.94 -16.71 -11.51
C THR A 116 -36.04 -15.82 -10.99
N ASN A 117 -36.43 -14.94 -11.82
CA ASN A 117 -37.69 -14.61 -12.24
C ASN A 117 -38.84 -13.98 -11.67
N THR A 118 -39.45 -13.40 -12.50
CA THR A 118 -40.85 -13.09 -12.74
C THR A 118 -41.39 -11.81 -12.14
N GLY A 119 -41.76 -10.97 -13.07
CA GLY A 119 -42.94 -10.14 -12.89
C GLY A 119 -42.76 -8.66 -13.19
N MET A 120 -43.05 -8.36 -14.43
CA MET A 120 -43.80 -7.22 -14.94
C MET A 120 -43.89 -5.95 -14.05
N THR A 121 -43.34 -4.86 -14.49
CA THR A 121 -44.16 -3.76 -14.99
C THR A 121 -43.24 -2.61 -15.42
N ALA A 122 -43.49 -2.11 -16.60
CA ALA A 122 -42.85 -0.95 -17.16
C ALA A 122 -43.24 0.31 -16.40
N ALA A 123 -42.26 1.13 -16.09
CA ALA A 123 -42.48 2.52 -15.71
C ALA A 123 -41.47 3.42 -16.43
N PRO A 124 -41.85 4.64 -16.74
CA PRO A 124 -41.29 5.37 -17.86
C PRO A 124 -39.98 6.06 -17.54
N VAL A 125 -39.18 6.11 -18.58
CA VAL A 125 -37.94 6.83 -18.72
C VAL A 125 -38.14 8.31 -18.39
N VAL A 126 -37.43 8.77 -17.36
CA VAL A 126 -37.12 10.18 -17.21
C VAL A 126 -35.70 10.39 -17.70
N LYS A 127 -35.56 10.97 -18.84
CA LYS A 127 -34.30 11.50 -19.33
C LYS A 127 -33.90 12.65 -18.39
N THR A 128 -32.85 12.45 -17.66
CA THR A 128 -32.06 13.55 -17.13
C THR A 128 -30.68 13.47 -17.75
N GLU A 129 -30.36 14.56 -18.43
CA GLU A 129 -29.07 14.76 -19.08
C GLU A 129 -27.93 14.70 -18.06
N PRO A 130 -26.76 14.19 -18.46
CA PRO A 130 -25.61 14.19 -17.58
C PRO A 130 -25.07 15.62 -17.45
N VAL A 131 -25.13 16.15 -16.26
CA VAL A 131 -24.34 17.30 -15.90
C VAL A 131 -22.88 16.86 -15.90
N ASN A 132 -22.16 17.34 -16.88
CA ASN A 132 -20.73 17.18 -16.99
C ASN A 132 -20.06 17.99 -15.88
N THR A 133 -19.89 17.41 -14.73
CA THR A 133 -18.98 17.93 -13.72
C THR A 133 -17.66 17.18 -13.90
N ALA A 134 -16.73 17.85 -14.56
CA ALA A 134 -15.35 17.39 -14.58
C ALA A 134 -14.87 17.32 -13.13
N ALA A 135 -14.73 16.11 -12.63
CA ALA A 135 -14.05 15.91 -11.38
C ALA A 135 -12.58 16.30 -11.57
N PRO A 136 -11.99 17.07 -10.66
CA PRO A 136 -10.57 17.31 -10.72
C PRO A 136 -9.86 15.96 -10.59
N VAL A 137 -9.03 15.69 -11.56
CA VAL A 137 -8.11 14.57 -11.51
C VAL A 137 -7.20 14.86 -10.33
N ASP A 138 -7.39 14.14 -9.27
CA ASP A 138 -6.51 14.18 -8.12
C ASP A 138 -5.22 13.44 -8.54
N ASP A 139 -4.29 14.23 -9.04
CA ASP A 139 -2.98 13.78 -9.42
C ASP A 139 -2.19 13.55 -8.12
N LEU A 140 -2.32 12.34 -7.58
CA LEU A 140 -1.54 11.92 -6.43
C LEU A 140 -0.15 11.51 -6.93
N PRO A 141 0.90 12.24 -6.57
CA PRO A 141 2.25 11.83 -6.88
C PRO A 141 2.67 10.68 -5.96
N PHE A 142 2.70 9.50 -6.51
CA PHE A 142 3.32 8.34 -5.86
C PHE A 142 4.49 7.85 -6.70
#